data_106383834d2b6b5251b193b98ffc1fcc
#
_entry.id   106383834d2b6b5251b193b98ffc1fcc
#
_cell.length_a   1.000
_cell.length_b   1.000
_cell.length_c   1.000
_cell.angle_alpha   90.00
_cell.angle_beta   90.00
_cell.angle_gamma   90.00
#
_symmetry.space_group_name_H-M   'P 1'
#
loop_
_entity.id
_entity.type
_entity.pdbx_description
1 polymer ?
#
loop_
_entity_poly.entity_id
_entity_poly.type
_entity_poly.pdbx_seq_one_letter_code
_entity_poly.pdbx_strand_id
1 'polypeptide(L)'
;MSPEAIELPDGMRRLKVGRPSDIWSLGCILYQMVYGHPPFQHLSNFQKMKAIPDLTYIIDFPQYATPSIPTRTSGGVGSGTTTPPKKLDHLKRRVRDDVIMSMKSCLYRNPKERATIPELLDQDWLAMKEGKLERFVISPCCKADRGDHSRNPSRKA
;
A
#
# COMPACT_ATOMS: atom_id res chain seq x y z
N MET A 1 -9.47 -9.88 -3.83
CA MET A 1 -10.83 -10.17 -4.35
C MET A 1 -11.70 -8.96 -4.08
N SER A 2 -12.55 -8.59 -5.01
CA SER A 2 -13.54 -7.51 -4.88
C SER A 2 -14.82 -8.02 -4.20
N PRO A 3 -15.66 -7.13 -3.60
CA PRO A 3 -16.90 -7.52 -2.94
C PRO A 3 -17.82 -8.37 -3.83
N GLU A 4 -18.03 -7.94 -5.06
CA GLU A 4 -18.89 -8.63 -6.04
C GLU A 4 -18.35 -10.00 -6.48
N ALA A 5 -17.07 -10.28 -6.25
CA ALA A 5 -16.48 -11.59 -6.53
C ALA A 5 -16.69 -12.57 -5.35
N ILE A 6 -17.05 -12.06 -4.18
CA ILE A 6 -17.32 -12.83 -2.95
C ILE A 6 -18.80 -13.12 -2.81
N GLU A 7 -19.66 -12.15 -3.13
CA GLU A 7 -21.12 -12.23 -3.03
C GLU A 7 -21.76 -12.99 -4.22
N LEU A 8 -21.22 -14.11 -4.63
CA LEU A 8 -21.87 -14.94 -5.64
C LEU A 8 -23.08 -15.65 -5.01
N PRO A 9 -24.33 -15.30 -5.38
CA PRO A 9 -25.50 -16.08 -4.96
C PRO A 9 -25.37 -17.51 -5.49
N ASP A 10 -25.62 -18.49 -4.63
CA ASP A 10 -25.67 -19.89 -5.00
C ASP A 10 -26.60 -20.08 -6.23
N GLY A 11 -26.04 -20.62 -7.32
CA GLY A 11 -26.79 -20.97 -8.53
C GLY A 11 -26.83 -19.92 -9.65
N MET A 12 -26.28 -18.71 -9.48
CA MET A 12 -26.17 -17.76 -10.57
C MET A 12 -24.85 -17.92 -11.34
N ARG A 13 -24.97 -17.82 -12.69
CA ARG A 13 -23.83 -17.75 -13.62
C ARG A 13 -22.83 -16.75 -13.08
N ARG A 14 -21.54 -17.12 -13.07
CA ARG A 14 -20.39 -16.27 -12.71
C ARG A 14 -20.63 -14.84 -13.21
N LEU A 15 -20.87 -13.92 -12.29
CA LEU A 15 -20.87 -12.50 -12.61
C LEU A 15 -19.57 -12.23 -13.37
N LYS A 16 -19.67 -11.61 -14.54
CA LYS A 16 -18.47 -11.18 -15.28
C LYS A 16 -17.76 -10.19 -14.39
N VAL A 17 -16.72 -10.66 -13.70
CA VAL A 17 -15.80 -9.81 -12.97
C VAL A 17 -15.14 -8.91 -14.02
N GLY A 18 -15.49 -7.64 -14.00
CA GLY A 18 -15.12 -6.68 -15.03
C GLY A 18 -14.17 -5.60 -14.50
N ARG A 19 -13.96 -4.56 -15.28
CA ARG A 19 -13.11 -3.40 -14.96
C ARG A 19 -13.29 -2.85 -13.53
N PRO A 20 -14.50 -2.76 -12.94
CA PRO A 20 -14.65 -2.29 -11.55
C PRO A 20 -13.92 -3.15 -10.52
N SER A 21 -13.77 -4.45 -10.76
CA SER A 21 -12.99 -5.33 -9.87
C SER A 21 -11.49 -5.03 -9.93
N ASP A 22 -10.99 -4.62 -11.09
CA ASP A 22 -9.58 -4.22 -11.27
C ASP A 22 -9.33 -2.90 -10.55
N ILE A 23 -10.30 -1.96 -10.58
CA ILE A 23 -10.25 -0.70 -9.81
C ILE A 23 -10.19 -0.97 -8.31
N TRP A 24 -10.97 -1.91 -7.79
CA TRP A 24 -10.86 -2.34 -6.39
C TRP A 24 -9.46 -2.85 -6.06
N SER A 25 -8.90 -3.69 -6.93
CA SER A 25 -7.55 -4.24 -6.75
C SER A 25 -6.50 -3.14 -6.78
N LEU A 26 -6.64 -2.17 -7.69
CA LEU A 26 -5.79 -0.98 -7.77
C LEU A 26 -5.87 -0.15 -6.47
N GLY A 27 -7.06 0.05 -5.93
CA GLY A 27 -7.26 0.72 -4.63
C GLY A 27 -6.54 0.02 -3.48
N CYS A 28 -6.57 -1.32 -3.44
CA CYS A 28 -5.84 -2.10 -2.44
C CYS A 28 -4.32 -1.97 -2.60
N ILE A 29 -3.81 -1.92 -3.84
CA ILE A 29 -2.39 -1.73 -4.14
C ILE A 29 -1.96 -0.32 -3.71
N LEU A 30 -2.73 0.70 -4.07
CA LEU A 30 -2.45 2.08 -3.70
C LEU A 30 -2.43 2.25 -2.17
N TYR A 31 -3.38 1.65 -1.48
CA TYR A 31 -3.41 1.62 -0.01
C TYR A 31 -2.13 0.99 0.56
N GLN A 32 -1.71 -0.15 -0.01
CA GLN A 32 -0.48 -0.82 0.42
C GLN A 32 0.77 0.02 0.14
N MET A 33 0.83 0.73 -0.99
CA MET A 33 1.95 1.64 -1.29
C MET A 33 2.04 2.80 -0.30
N VAL A 34 0.90 3.32 0.14
CA VAL A 34 0.83 4.46 1.07
C VAL A 34 1.11 4.04 2.52
N TYR A 35 0.49 2.95 2.98
CA TYR A 35 0.52 2.54 4.40
C TYR A 35 1.46 1.35 4.68
N GLY A 36 2.03 0.73 3.64
CA GLY A 36 2.92 -0.43 3.78
C GLY A 36 2.22 -1.77 3.99
N HIS A 37 0.89 -1.79 4.03
CA HIS A 37 0.07 -2.99 4.21
C HIS A 37 -1.27 -2.87 3.50
N PRO A 38 -1.90 -3.95 3.05
CA PRO A 38 -3.24 -3.90 2.46
C PRO A 38 -4.32 -3.58 3.50
N PRO A 39 -5.50 -3.04 3.08
CA PRO A 39 -6.53 -2.52 4.00
C PRO A 39 -7.10 -3.56 4.97
N PHE A 40 -7.06 -4.86 4.63
CA PHE A 40 -7.63 -5.94 5.45
C PHE A 40 -6.55 -6.87 6.01
N GLN A 41 -5.30 -6.45 6.14
CA GLN A 41 -4.19 -7.32 6.54
C GLN A 41 -4.39 -7.95 7.94
N HIS A 42 -4.98 -7.20 8.86
CA HIS A 42 -5.20 -7.62 10.25
C HIS A 42 -6.26 -8.71 10.42
N LEU A 43 -7.04 -8.98 9.35
CA LEU A 43 -8.11 -9.97 9.37
C LEU A 43 -7.61 -11.34 8.88
N SER A 44 -8.12 -12.42 9.47
CA SER A 44 -7.95 -13.77 8.93
C SER A 44 -8.68 -13.93 7.59
N ASN A 45 -8.36 -14.95 6.82
CA ASN A 45 -8.98 -15.17 5.50
C ASN A 45 -10.50 -15.29 5.59
N PHE A 46 -11.02 -15.96 6.60
CA PHE A 46 -12.46 -16.08 6.83
C PHE A 46 -13.11 -14.72 7.18
N GLN A 47 -12.45 -13.95 8.04
CA GLN A 47 -12.93 -12.61 8.39
C GLN A 47 -12.90 -11.65 7.19
N LYS A 48 -11.88 -11.74 6.31
CA LYS A 48 -11.84 -10.96 5.06
C LYS A 48 -13.03 -11.26 4.15
N MET A 49 -13.40 -12.53 4.00
CA MET A 49 -14.56 -12.94 3.19
C MET A 49 -15.88 -12.33 3.68
N LYS A 50 -15.99 -12.07 4.99
CA LYS A 50 -17.15 -11.40 5.58
C LYS A 50 -17.04 -9.87 5.52
N ALA A 51 -15.89 -9.31 5.88
CA ALA A 51 -15.69 -7.87 6.01
C ALA A 51 -15.62 -7.12 4.67
N ILE A 52 -15.13 -7.76 3.61
CA ILE A 52 -15.00 -7.11 2.29
C ILE A 52 -16.37 -6.73 1.70
N PRO A 53 -17.41 -7.61 1.66
CA PRO A 53 -18.72 -7.23 1.17
C PRO A 53 -19.55 -6.43 2.19
N ASP A 54 -19.23 -6.49 3.47
CA ASP A 54 -19.99 -5.85 4.53
C ASP A 54 -19.94 -4.32 4.42
N LEU A 55 -21.10 -3.70 4.18
CA LEU A 55 -21.25 -2.25 4.06
C LEU A 55 -21.03 -1.53 5.39
N THR A 56 -21.17 -2.21 6.51
CA THR A 56 -20.99 -1.62 7.85
C THR A 56 -19.52 -1.58 8.28
N TYR A 57 -18.68 -2.40 7.64
CA TYR A 57 -17.26 -2.43 7.92
C TYR A 57 -16.56 -1.19 7.34
N ILE A 58 -15.97 -0.37 8.19
CA ILE A 58 -15.29 0.87 7.80
C ILE A 58 -13.82 0.57 7.51
N ILE A 59 -13.36 0.92 6.31
CA ILE A 59 -11.93 0.93 5.98
C ILE A 59 -11.34 2.21 6.55
N ASP A 60 -10.34 2.07 7.43
CA ASP A 60 -9.63 3.22 7.99
C ASP A 60 -8.62 3.80 6.99
N PHE A 61 -8.57 5.13 6.89
CA PHE A 61 -7.62 5.89 6.06
C PHE A 61 -6.90 6.91 6.93
N PRO A 62 -5.86 6.50 7.66
CA PRO A 62 -5.12 7.41 8.53
C PRO A 62 -4.52 8.59 7.77
N GLN A 63 -4.56 9.78 8.35
CA GLN A 63 -3.93 10.97 7.76
C GLN A 63 -2.39 10.91 7.79
N TYR A 64 -1.83 9.99 8.53
CA TYR A 64 -0.38 9.81 8.64
C TYR A 64 -0.01 8.37 8.35
N ALA A 65 1.00 8.20 7.51
CA ALA A 65 1.64 6.92 7.24
C ALA A 65 2.98 6.85 7.99
N THR A 66 3.20 5.72 8.65
CA THR A 66 4.47 5.42 9.32
C THR A 66 5.08 4.19 8.66
N PRO A 67 6.23 4.32 7.98
CA PRO A 67 6.87 3.17 7.36
C PRO A 67 7.29 2.16 8.42
N SER A 68 7.18 0.88 8.10
CA SER A 68 7.62 -0.22 8.95
C SER A 68 8.66 -1.06 8.21
N ILE A 69 9.68 -1.51 8.94
CA ILE A 69 10.66 -2.44 8.39
C ILE A 69 10.05 -3.84 8.50
N PRO A 70 9.90 -4.57 7.39
CA PRO A 70 9.50 -5.97 7.47
C PRO A 70 10.59 -6.76 8.20
N THR A 71 10.23 -7.44 9.28
CA THR A 71 11.15 -8.33 9.97
C THR A 71 11.42 -9.51 9.04
N ARG A 72 12.65 -9.61 8.50
CA ARG A 72 13.08 -10.81 7.78
C ARG A 72 13.19 -11.94 8.81
N THR A 73 12.28 -12.88 8.74
CA THR A 73 12.52 -14.20 9.35
C THR A 73 13.65 -14.84 8.56
N SER A 74 14.88 -14.80 9.09
CA SER A 74 15.97 -15.64 8.58
C SER A 74 15.47 -17.08 8.72
N GLY A 75 15.45 -17.81 7.57
CA GLY A 75 14.92 -19.17 7.48
C GLY A 75 15.56 -20.12 8.48
N GLY A 76 14.82 -20.38 9.55
CA GLY A 76 15.03 -21.45 10.50
C GLY A 76 13.67 -22.07 10.73
N VAL A 77 13.57 -23.36 10.40
CA VAL A 77 12.42 -24.21 10.73
C VAL A 77 12.26 -24.22 12.24
N GLY A 78 11.17 -23.66 12.77
CA GLY A 78 10.81 -23.85 14.15
C GLY A 78 10.45 -22.57 14.91
N SER A 79 9.20 -22.55 15.38
CA SER A 79 8.63 -21.64 16.36
C SER A 79 8.27 -20.23 15.87
N GLY A 80 6.97 -20.08 15.57
CA GLY A 80 6.36 -18.85 15.08
C GLY A 80 6.21 -17.73 16.11
N THR A 81 7.29 -17.11 16.49
CA THR A 81 7.26 -15.81 17.17
C THR A 81 7.49 -14.73 16.13
N THR A 82 6.42 -14.29 15.48
CA THR A 82 6.45 -13.10 14.61
C THR A 82 6.60 -11.87 15.50
N THR A 83 7.83 -11.38 15.63
CA THR A 83 8.04 -10.05 16.21
C THR A 83 7.31 -9.00 15.39
N PRO A 84 6.53 -8.10 16.01
CA PRO A 84 5.80 -7.08 15.28
C PRO A 84 6.76 -6.21 14.47
N PRO A 85 6.39 -5.77 13.26
CA PRO A 85 7.26 -4.94 12.42
C PRO A 85 7.62 -3.66 13.15
N LYS A 86 8.91 -3.33 13.17
CA LYS A 86 9.41 -2.10 13.81
C LYS A 86 8.93 -0.89 13.04
N LYS A 87 8.08 -0.07 13.65
CA LYS A 87 7.63 1.21 13.09
C LYS A 87 8.75 2.26 13.19
N LEU A 88 8.92 3.05 12.14
CA LEU A 88 9.87 4.15 12.08
C LEU A 88 9.15 5.48 12.30
N ASP A 89 8.84 5.81 13.56
CA ASP A 89 8.04 6.98 13.90
C ASP A 89 8.67 8.31 13.45
N HIS A 90 10.01 8.37 13.37
CA HIS A 90 10.73 9.54 12.86
C HIS A 90 10.50 9.78 11.35
N LEU A 91 10.02 8.80 10.61
CA LEU A 91 9.66 8.91 9.19
C LEU A 91 8.15 9.06 8.96
N LYS A 92 7.38 9.32 10.01
CA LYS A 92 5.95 9.58 9.92
C LYS A 92 5.69 10.75 8.97
N ARG A 93 4.86 10.54 7.94
CA ARG A 93 4.51 11.56 6.94
C ARG A 93 3.01 11.72 6.82
N ARG A 94 2.57 12.94 6.60
CA ARG A 94 1.16 13.21 6.29
C ARG A 94 0.85 12.70 4.90
N VAL A 95 -0.24 11.94 4.77
CA VAL A 95 -0.80 11.51 3.50
C VAL A 95 -1.63 12.66 2.92
N ARG A 96 -1.49 12.92 1.64
CA ARG A 96 -2.25 13.98 0.96
C ARG A 96 -3.73 13.59 0.89
N ASP A 97 -4.60 14.57 1.07
CA ASP A 97 -6.05 14.34 1.10
C ASP A 97 -6.58 13.88 -0.27
N ASP A 98 -5.98 14.32 -1.38
CA ASP A 98 -6.32 13.88 -2.74
C ASP A 98 -5.99 12.38 -2.95
N VAL A 99 -4.88 11.89 -2.41
CA VAL A 99 -4.53 10.46 -2.45
C VAL A 99 -5.52 9.63 -1.63
N ILE A 100 -5.93 10.12 -0.45
CA ILE A 100 -6.95 9.47 0.38
C ILE A 100 -8.29 9.41 -0.37
N MET A 101 -8.69 10.49 -1.04
CA MET A 101 -9.92 10.52 -1.83
C MET A 101 -9.87 9.53 -2.98
N SER A 102 -8.73 9.40 -3.67
CA SER A 102 -8.53 8.40 -4.73
C SER A 102 -8.65 6.98 -4.21
N MET A 103 -8.02 6.67 -3.07
CA MET A 103 -8.15 5.35 -2.45
C MET A 103 -9.60 5.04 -2.10
N LYS A 104 -10.33 6.01 -1.53
CA LYS A 104 -11.75 5.86 -1.19
C LYS A 104 -12.59 5.61 -2.43
N SER A 105 -12.39 6.36 -3.51
CA SER A 105 -13.15 6.19 -4.75
C SER A 105 -12.92 4.84 -5.43
N CYS A 106 -11.72 4.25 -5.28
CA CYS A 106 -11.43 2.90 -5.75
C CYS A 106 -12.05 1.80 -4.88
N LEU A 107 -12.17 2.04 -3.56
CA LEU A 107 -12.59 1.06 -2.56
C LEU A 107 -14.06 1.17 -2.17
N TYR A 108 -14.91 1.77 -3.03
CA TYR A 108 -16.36 1.66 -2.89
C TYR A 108 -16.82 0.21 -3.09
N ARG A 109 -17.69 -0.26 -2.20
CA ARG A 109 -18.22 -1.63 -2.31
C ARG A 109 -19.12 -1.82 -3.51
N ASN A 110 -19.96 -0.82 -3.79
CA ASN A 110 -20.77 -0.82 -5.00
C ASN A 110 -19.87 -0.60 -6.23
N PRO A 111 -19.78 -1.56 -7.17
CA PRO A 111 -18.93 -1.45 -8.35
C PRO A 111 -19.33 -0.30 -9.29
N LYS A 112 -20.58 0.18 -9.23
CA LYS A 112 -21.07 1.30 -10.05
C LYS A 112 -20.65 2.66 -9.53
N GLU A 113 -20.29 2.76 -8.26
CA GLU A 113 -19.87 3.99 -7.59
C GLU A 113 -18.34 4.14 -7.58
N ARG A 114 -17.62 3.10 -7.98
CA ARG A 114 -16.16 3.14 -8.08
C ARG A 114 -15.74 4.06 -9.21
N ALA A 115 -14.64 4.77 -8.98
CA ALA A 115 -13.98 5.56 -10.01
C ALA A 115 -13.66 4.70 -11.24
N THR A 116 -13.67 5.32 -12.40
CA THR A 116 -13.20 4.72 -13.65
C THR A 116 -11.72 5.07 -13.92
N ILE A 117 -11.07 4.33 -14.80
CA ILE A 117 -9.66 4.63 -15.17
C ILE A 117 -9.49 6.06 -15.70
N PRO A 118 -10.33 6.59 -16.61
CA PRO A 118 -10.22 7.98 -17.05
C PRO A 118 -10.32 8.98 -15.88
N GLU A 119 -11.29 8.81 -14.99
CA GLU A 119 -11.46 9.67 -13.82
C GLU A 119 -10.26 9.65 -12.88
N LEU A 120 -9.60 8.50 -12.72
CA LEU A 120 -8.38 8.41 -11.93
C LEU A 120 -7.21 9.13 -12.61
N LEU A 121 -7.07 9.02 -13.94
CA LEU A 121 -6.00 9.66 -14.69
C LEU A 121 -6.15 11.19 -14.73
N ASP A 122 -7.38 11.71 -14.64
CA ASP A 122 -7.65 13.14 -14.60
C ASP A 122 -7.32 13.79 -13.23
N GLN A 123 -7.02 12.98 -12.22
CA GLN A 123 -6.68 13.52 -10.90
C GLN A 123 -5.31 14.20 -10.90
N ASP A 124 -5.24 15.40 -10.33
CA ASP A 124 -4.04 16.27 -10.36
C ASP A 124 -2.76 15.62 -9.83
N TRP A 125 -2.87 14.68 -8.89
CA TRP A 125 -1.71 14.00 -8.32
C TRP A 125 -1.18 12.85 -9.20
N LEU A 126 -2.03 12.30 -10.09
CA LEU A 126 -1.67 11.29 -11.09
C LEU A 126 -1.34 11.92 -12.44
N ALA A 127 -1.99 13.05 -12.77
CA ALA A 127 -1.65 13.80 -13.96
C ALA A 127 -0.21 14.30 -13.81
N MET A 128 0.73 13.66 -14.48
CA MET A 128 2.12 14.09 -14.62
C MET A 128 2.13 15.37 -15.49
N LYS A 129 1.60 16.46 -14.98
CA LYS A 129 1.76 17.77 -15.62
C LYS A 129 3.22 18.13 -15.47
N GLU A 130 3.92 18.19 -16.59
CA GLU A 130 5.29 18.65 -16.70
C GLU A 130 5.48 19.91 -15.86
N GLY A 131 6.37 19.87 -14.87
CA GLY A 131 6.67 20.98 -13.96
C GLY A 131 6.38 20.77 -12.47
N LYS A 132 5.65 19.72 -12.05
CA LYS A 132 5.43 19.43 -10.61
C LYS A 132 6.21 18.23 -10.08
N LEU A 133 7.13 17.68 -10.86
CA LEU A 133 7.93 16.51 -10.48
C LEU A 133 8.97 16.83 -9.38
N GLU A 134 9.25 18.09 -9.11
CA GLU A 134 10.31 18.46 -8.18
C GLU A 134 10.05 18.17 -6.69
N ARG A 135 8.85 17.72 -6.31
CA ARG A 135 8.52 17.42 -4.91
C ARG A 135 8.41 15.93 -4.58
N PHE A 136 8.56 15.05 -5.56
CA PHE A 136 8.64 13.61 -5.34
C PHE A 136 10.08 13.08 -5.34
N VAL A 137 11.06 13.95 -5.21
CA VAL A 137 12.43 13.50 -4.94
C VAL A 137 12.40 12.80 -3.60
N ILE A 138 12.32 11.48 -3.64
CA ILE A 138 12.78 10.61 -2.56
C ILE A 138 14.18 11.10 -2.23
N SER A 139 14.33 11.80 -1.11
CA SER A 139 15.63 12.22 -0.63
C SER A 139 16.51 10.97 -0.60
N PRO A 140 17.63 10.92 -1.34
CA PRO A 140 18.48 9.74 -1.34
C PRO A 140 19.17 9.67 0.02
N CYS A 141 18.54 9.01 0.96
CA CYS A 141 19.15 8.64 2.22
C CYS A 141 19.93 7.35 2.02
N CYS A 142 21.00 7.40 1.24
CA CYS A 142 22.10 6.44 1.24
C CYS A 142 23.35 7.15 0.70
N LYS A 143 23.89 8.09 1.46
CA LYS A 143 25.32 8.31 1.39
C LYS A 143 25.96 7.09 2.03
N ALA A 144 26.33 6.14 1.19
CA ALA A 144 27.26 5.09 1.58
C ALA A 144 28.54 5.78 2.05
N ASP A 145 28.82 5.61 3.32
CA ASP A 145 30.07 5.97 3.95
C ASP A 145 31.16 5.14 3.26
N ARG A 146 31.80 5.73 2.25
CA ARG A 146 33.04 5.19 1.68
C ARG A 146 34.14 5.50 2.66
N GLY A 147 34.36 4.57 3.57
CA GLY A 147 35.54 4.57 4.44
C GLY A 147 36.77 4.73 3.61
N ASP A 148 37.38 5.88 3.77
CA ASP A 148 38.72 6.23 3.28
C ASP A 148 39.72 5.31 3.98
N HIS A 149 40.21 4.30 3.26
CA HIS A 149 41.39 3.54 3.64
C HIS A 149 42.62 4.34 3.19
N SER A 150 42.96 5.40 3.91
CA SER A 150 44.22 6.06 3.77
C SER A 150 45.34 5.10 4.17
N ARG A 151 46.13 4.75 3.17
CA ARG A 151 47.42 4.04 3.23
C ARG A 151 48.35 4.70 4.23
N ASN A 152 48.82 3.91 5.15
CA ASN A 152 49.96 4.28 5.98
C ASN A 152 51.27 3.87 5.26
N PRO A 153 52.12 4.81 4.83
CA PRO A 153 53.46 4.50 4.35
C PRO A 153 54.47 4.88 5.42
N SER A 154 55.00 3.95 6.19
CA SER A 154 56.30 4.13 6.87
C SER A 154 56.78 2.84 7.51
N ARG A 155 57.62 2.13 6.84
CA ARG A 155 58.75 1.40 7.46
C ARG A 155 59.94 1.45 6.54
N LYS A 156 60.82 2.46 6.80
CA LYS A 156 62.24 2.37 6.49
C LYS A 156 62.97 2.11 7.80
N ALA A 157 63.82 1.19 7.80
CA ALA A 157 65.15 0.94 8.37
C ALA A 157 65.29 -0.48 8.83
#